data_46d416e4f5a2df680e076e80fcc2d61d
#
_entry.id   46d416e4f5a2df680e076e80fcc2d61d
#
_cell.length_a   1.000
_cell.length_b   1.000
_cell.length_c   1.000
_cell.angle_alpha   90.00
_cell.angle_beta   90.00
_cell.angle_gamma   90.00
#
_symmetry.space_group_name_H-M   'P 1'
#
loop_
_entity.id
_entity.type
_entity.pdbx_description
1 polymer ?
#
loop_
_entity_poly.entity_id
_entity_poly.type
_entity_poly.pdbx_seq_one_letter_code
_entity_poly.pdbx_strand_id
1 'polypeptide(L)'
;MRVIACIALSILLVACGAGPSGGNPPATPTPTTSSSPTPSASPSPTPSPSTTPSPKPSPSPTCTLPLKGGTSARATIADVRVGSHLGFDRLVIEYSGGQPSYKLVSQNPATFVGPYSGLPISVAGHAGIHLFIYNMDIPPTFPHGTNLKPGFSELKQVVVMAVFEGQADIAIGLDRLQCPTVSLLSAPNRLVIDFSTD
;
A
#
# COMPACT_ATOMS: atom_id res chain seq x y z
N MET A 1 41.30 15.07 33.45
CA MET A 1 40.44 15.28 34.63
C MET A 1 39.12 14.54 34.39
N ARG A 2 38.88 13.54 35.27
CA ARG A 2 37.70 12.68 35.25
C ARG A 2 36.55 13.39 35.98
N VAL A 3 35.34 13.39 35.43
CA VAL A 3 34.12 13.55 36.24
C VAL A 3 33.13 12.49 35.80
N ILE A 4 32.95 11.52 36.67
CA ILE A 4 31.93 10.47 36.62
C ILE A 4 30.73 11.05 37.37
N ALA A 5 29.55 11.09 36.77
CA ALA A 5 28.27 11.36 37.45
C ALA A 5 27.36 10.15 37.28
N CYS A 6 27.28 9.37 38.36
CA CYS A 6 26.23 8.35 38.56
C CYS A 6 24.92 9.04 38.89
N ILE A 7 23.82 8.69 38.22
CA ILE A 7 22.47 9.02 38.67
C ILE A 7 21.64 7.74 38.80
N ALA A 8 21.02 7.63 39.95
CA ALA A 8 20.43 6.46 40.55
C ALA A 8 19.09 6.07 39.89
N LEU A 9 18.89 4.77 39.91
CA LEU A 9 17.70 4.01 39.61
C LEU A 9 16.66 4.19 40.73
N SER A 10 15.44 4.62 40.41
CA SER A 10 14.29 4.59 41.32
C SER A 10 13.21 3.69 40.77
N ILE A 11 13.09 2.51 41.38
CA ILE A 11 12.02 1.53 41.16
C ILE A 11 10.82 1.93 42.04
N LEU A 12 9.66 2.15 41.46
CA LEU A 12 8.38 2.21 42.21
C LEU A 12 7.55 0.98 41.81
N LEU A 13 7.44 0.05 42.76
CA LEU A 13 6.40 -0.98 42.77
C LEU A 13 5.15 -0.40 43.38
N VAL A 14 3.99 -0.56 42.75
CA VAL A 14 2.69 -0.46 43.38
C VAL A 14 1.88 -1.72 43.14
N ALA A 15 1.34 -2.22 44.25
CA ALA A 15 0.74 -3.53 44.42
C ALA A 15 -0.72 -3.62 44.03
N CYS A 16 -1.14 -4.87 43.85
CA CYS A 16 -2.47 -5.49 43.84
C CYS A 16 -3.65 -4.74 44.39
N GLY A 17 -4.76 -4.81 43.70
CA GLY A 17 -6.11 -4.65 44.20
C GLY A 17 -7.04 -5.70 43.57
N ALA A 18 -7.35 -6.76 44.31
CA ALA A 18 -8.40 -7.73 44.00
C ALA A 18 -9.72 -7.25 44.65
N GLY A 19 -10.83 -7.37 43.94
CA GLY A 19 -12.16 -7.14 44.44
C GLY A 19 -13.19 -8.06 43.75
N PRO A 20 -14.24 -8.54 44.46
CA PRO A 20 -14.90 -9.82 44.21
C PRO A 20 -16.17 -9.78 43.37
N SER A 21 -16.44 -10.94 42.82
CA SER A 21 -17.69 -11.59 42.40
C SER A 21 -19.03 -10.87 42.63
N GLY A 22 -19.81 -10.81 41.57
CA GLY A 22 -21.26 -10.67 41.60
C GLY A 22 -21.88 -11.49 40.47
N GLY A 23 -22.35 -12.70 40.79
CA GLY A 23 -23.05 -13.55 39.86
C GLY A 23 -24.52 -13.13 39.71
N ASN A 24 -25.06 -13.32 38.52
CA ASN A 24 -26.48 -13.38 38.30
C ASN A 24 -26.84 -14.49 37.32
N PRO A 25 -27.92 -15.25 37.54
CA PRO A 25 -28.22 -16.48 36.83
C PRO A 25 -28.89 -16.26 35.46
N PRO A 26 -28.93 -17.29 34.61
CA PRO A 26 -29.41 -17.19 33.25
C PRO A 26 -30.95 -17.21 33.18
N ALA A 27 -31.50 -16.39 32.30
CA ALA A 27 -32.91 -16.37 31.98
C ALA A 27 -33.19 -17.45 30.90
N THR A 28 -34.19 -18.28 31.18
CA THR A 28 -34.75 -19.31 30.35
C THR A 28 -35.48 -18.74 29.11
N PRO A 29 -35.28 -19.22 27.91
CA PRO A 29 -36.10 -18.84 26.77
C PRO A 29 -37.43 -19.58 26.72
N THR A 30 -38.49 -18.84 26.63
CA THR A 30 -39.87 -19.34 26.37
C THR A 30 -40.03 -19.64 24.87
N PRO A 31 -40.59 -20.75 24.45
CA PRO A 31 -40.90 -21.03 23.05
C PRO A 31 -42.19 -20.33 22.64
N THR A 32 -42.16 -19.57 21.57
CA THR A 32 -43.34 -19.05 20.88
C THR A 32 -43.54 -19.75 19.55
N THR A 33 -44.68 -20.30 19.43
CA THR A 33 -45.26 -21.10 18.37
C THR A 33 -45.43 -20.42 17.03
N SER A 34 -45.16 -21.22 16.00
CA SER A 34 -45.95 -21.43 14.76
C SER A 34 -46.55 -20.24 14.04
N SER A 35 -46.11 -20.01 12.85
CA SER A 35 -46.91 -19.39 11.78
C SER A 35 -46.77 -20.16 10.47
N SER A 36 -47.95 -20.37 9.93
CA SER A 36 -48.43 -21.07 8.74
C SER A 36 -47.68 -20.75 7.44
N PRO A 37 -47.56 -21.72 6.50
CA PRO A 37 -46.93 -21.46 5.19
C PRO A 37 -47.85 -20.67 4.26
N THR A 38 -47.33 -19.59 3.71
CA THR A 38 -47.95 -18.83 2.61
C THR A 38 -47.71 -19.52 1.27
N PRO A 39 -48.66 -19.53 0.34
CA PRO A 39 -48.57 -20.26 -0.89
C PRO A 39 -47.50 -19.76 -1.85
N SER A 40 -46.82 -20.76 -2.44
CA SER A 40 -45.82 -20.62 -3.49
C SER A 40 -46.35 -19.84 -4.69
N ALA A 41 -45.68 -18.76 -5.02
CA ALA A 41 -45.89 -18.05 -6.29
C ALA A 41 -45.14 -18.79 -7.42
N SER A 42 -45.88 -18.99 -8.51
CA SER A 42 -45.42 -19.59 -9.76
C SER A 42 -44.22 -18.85 -10.36
N PRO A 43 -43.20 -19.54 -10.88
CA PRO A 43 -42.05 -18.87 -11.50
C PRO A 43 -42.46 -18.20 -12.82
N SER A 44 -42.20 -16.89 -12.89
CA SER A 44 -42.25 -16.09 -14.12
C SER A 44 -41.15 -16.53 -15.09
N PRO A 45 -41.37 -16.56 -16.41
CA PRO A 45 -40.37 -17.01 -17.36
C PRO A 45 -39.14 -16.08 -17.34
N THR A 46 -37.97 -16.71 -17.13
CA THR A 46 -36.67 -16.10 -17.21
C THR A 46 -36.43 -15.53 -18.62
N PRO A 47 -36.07 -14.26 -18.78
CA PRO A 47 -35.69 -13.73 -20.09
C PRO A 47 -34.38 -14.41 -20.55
N SER A 48 -34.42 -14.89 -21.80
CA SER A 48 -33.28 -15.48 -22.50
C SER A 48 -32.09 -14.50 -22.51
N PRO A 49 -30.84 -14.95 -22.26
CA PRO A 49 -29.69 -14.08 -22.29
C PRO A 49 -29.48 -13.53 -23.70
N SER A 50 -29.64 -12.20 -23.83
CA SER A 50 -29.25 -11.47 -25.03
C SER A 50 -27.73 -11.53 -25.15
N THR A 51 -27.21 -12.16 -26.19
CA THR A 51 -25.78 -12.19 -26.49
C THR A 51 -25.32 -10.81 -26.91
N THR A 52 -24.89 -10.01 -25.95
CA THR A 52 -24.16 -8.77 -26.22
C THR A 52 -22.84 -9.14 -26.90
N PRO A 53 -22.50 -8.61 -28.08
CA PRO A 53 -21.23 -8.89 -28.73
C PRO A 53 -20.09 -8.46 -27.78
N SER A 54 -19.19 -9.40 -27.50
CA SER A 54 -17.98 -9.11 -26.73
C SER A 54 -17.22 -7.98 -27.40
N PRO A 55 -16.86 -6.90 -26.68
CA PRO A 55 -16.08 -5.84 -27.27
C PRO A 55 -14.76 -6.40 -27.78
N LYS A 56 -14.49 -6.15 -29.07
CA LYS A 56 -13.20 -6.45 -29.70
C LYS A 56 -12.11 -5.82 -28.82
N PRO A 57 -11.05 -6.57 -28.45
CA PRO A 57 -9.97 -6.00 -27.66
C PRO A 57 -9.41 -4.77 -28.37
N SER A 58 -9.57 -3.61 -27.76
CA SER A 58 -8.90 -2.39 -28.19
C SER A 58 -7.40 -2.62 -28.01
N PRO A 59 -6.54 -2.21 -28.97
CA PRO A 59 -5.10 -2.34 -28.78
C PRO A 59 -4.74 -1.61 -27.48
N SER A 60 -4.13 -2.33 -26.54
CA SER A 60 -3.60 -1.73 -25.32
C SER A 60 -2.71 -0.57 -25.73
N PRO A 61 -2.89 0.64 -25.14
CA PRO A 61 -2.00 1.74 -25.45
C PRO A 61 -0.58 1.27 -25.20
N THR A 62 0.30 1.45 -26.18
CA THR A 62 1.72 1.11 -26.05
C THR A 62 2.29 2.00 -24.97
N CYS A 63 2.32 1.51 -23.76
CA CYS A 63 2.90 2.25 -22.65
C CYS A 63 4.41 2.29 -22.82
N THR A 64 4.99 3.46 -22.67
CA THR A 64 6.43 3.66 -22.72
C THR A 64 6.88 4.33 -21.43
N LEU A 65 7.82 3.72 -20.72
CA LEU A 65 8.53 4.40 -19.65
C LEU A 65 9.57 5.38 -20.25
N PRO A 66 9.78 6.55 -19.65
CA PRO A 66 9.31 6.99 -18.34
C PRO A 66 7.89 7.55 -18.33
N LEU A 67 7.11 7.18 -17.32
CA LEU A 67 5.84 7.82 -17.01
C LEU A 67 6.06 8.99 -16.05
N LYS A 68 5.30 10.06 -16.23
CA LYS A 68 5.36 11.26 -15.37
C LYS A 68 3.96 11.77 -15.09
N GLY A 69 3.78 12.43 -13.95
CA GLY A 69 2.51 13.07 -13.58
C GLY A 69 2.62 13.83 -12.25
N GLY A 70 1.46 14.19 -11.70
CA GLY A 70 1.36 14.97 -10.48
C GLY A 70 1.44 16.47 -10.73
N THR A 71 1.70 17.23 -9.66
CA THR A 71 1.77 18.70 -9.67
C THR A 71 3.05 19.18 -9.00
N SER A 72 3.27 20.49 -8.98
CA SER A 72 4.38 21.09 -8.23
C SER A 72 4.06 21.29 -6.72
N ALA A 73 2.97 20.73 -6.24
CA ALA A 73 2.59 20.85 -4.84
C ALA A 73 3.60 20.14 -3.93
N ARG A 74 3.84 20.72 -2.76
CA ARG A 74 4.70 20.13 -1.73
C ARG A 74 3.91 19.11 -0.89
N ALA A 75 4.60 18.06 -0.48
CA ALA A 75 4.02 17.02 0.37
C ALA A 75 5.10 16.30 1.18
N THR A 76 4.64 15.55 2.19
CA THR A 76 5.44 14.52 2.87
C THR A 76 4.82 13.16 2.60
N ILE A 77 5.62 12.10 2.54
CA ILE A 77 5.09 10.73 2.51
C ILE A 77 4.55 10.42 3.91
N ALA A 78 3.27 10.14 3.99
CA ALA A 78 2.60 9.76 5.23
C ALA A 78 2.60 8.24 5.43
N ASP A 79 2.44 7.46 4.34
CA ASP A 79 2.42 6.00 4.39
C ASP A 79 2.82 5.39 3.04
N VAL A 80 3.42 4.20 3.10
CA VAL A 80 3.71 3.36 1.93
C VAL A 80 3.20 1.95 2.21
N ARG A 81 2.28 1.48 1.39
CA ARG A 81 1.67 0.17 1.56
C ARG A 81 1.49 -0.57 0.24
N VAL A 82 1.41 -1.88 0.33
CA VAL A 82 1.23 -2.77 -0.82
C VAL A 82 0.06 -3.72 -0.58
N GLY A 83 -0.59 -4.18 -1.65
CA GLY A 83 -1.67 -5.14 -1.60
C GLY A 83 -1.74 -5.95 -2.89
N SER A 84 -2.11 -7.24 -2.78
CA SER A 84 -2.41 -8.07 -3.94
C SER A 84 -3.90 -8.12 -4.17
N HIS A 85 -4.30 -8.05 -5.42
CA HIS A 85 -5.69 -8.06 -5.89
C HIS A 85 -5.83 -9.05 -7.05
N LEU A 86 -7.07 -9.36 -7.41
CA LEU A 86 -7.32 -10.17 -8.60
C LEU A 86 -6.89 -9.40 -9.86
N GLY A 87 -5.90 -9.92 -10.57
CA GLY A 87 -5.38 -9.35 -11.81
C GLY A 87 -4.32 -8.26 -11.66
N PHE A 88 -3.98 -7.82 -10.44
CA PHE A 88 -2.91 -6.82 -10.23
C PHE A 88 -2.38 -6.79 -8.79
N ASP A 89 -1.13 -6.40 -8.66
CA ASP A 89 -0.51 -6.02 -7.39
C ASP A 89 -0.43 -4.50 -7.31
N ARG A 90 -0.70 -3.92 -6.13
CA ARG A 90 -0.82 -2.48 -5.91
C ARG A 90 0.22 -1.94 -4.95
N LEU A 91 0.84 -0.84 -5.33
CA LEU A 91 1.61 0.03 -4.45
C LEU A 91 0.82 1.33 -4.24
N VAL A 92 0.68 1.75 -2.99
CA VAL A 92 0.07 3.02 -2.61
C VAL A 92 1.05 3.86 -1.81
N ILE A 93 1.25 5.10 -2.24
CA ILE A 93 1.99 6.11 -1.50
C ILE A 93 1.01 7.20 -1.11
N GLU A 94 0.78 7.34 0.19
CA GLU A 94 -0.10 8.36 0.75
C GLU A 94 0.70 9.60 1.15
N TYR A 95 0.12 10.76 0.89
CA TYR A 95 0.74 12.03 1.14
C TYR A 95 -0.01 12.84 2.19
N SER A 96 0.74 13.50 3.05
CA SER A 96 0.29 14.65 3.81
C SER A 96 0.68 15.91 3.04
N GLY A 97 -0.26 16.81 2.82
CA GLY A 97 -0.09 17.99 1.95
C GLY A 97 -0.68 17.78 0.56
N GLY A 98 -0.01 18.28 -0.48
CA GLY A 98 -0.48 18.22 -1.86
C GLY A 98 -0.25 16.89 -2.57
N GLN A 99 -0.42 16.90 -3.88
CA GLN A 99 -0.01 15.78 -4.75
C GLN A 99 1.26 16.21 -5.51
N PRO A 100 2.44 15.73 -5.10
CA PRO A 100 3.70 16.09 -5.73
C PRO A 100 3.83 15.47 -7.12
N SER A 101 4.77 15.98 -7.91
CA SER A 101 5.09 15.37 -9.20
C SER A 101 5.92 14.10 -9.03
N TYR A 102 5.76 13.19 -9.96
CA TYR A 102 6.46 11.91 -9.97
C TYR A 102 7.02 11.55 -11.35
N LYS A 103 7.99 10.65 -11.36
CA LYS A 103 8.57 10.03 -12.56
C LYS A 103 8.88 8.57 -12.28
N LEU A 104 8.39 7.66 -13.12
CA LEU A 104 8.76 6.24 -13.12
C LEU A 104 9.70 5.96 -14.28
N VAL A 105 10.82 5.31 -13.99
CA VAL A 105 11.86 4.94 -14.97
C VAL A 105 12.11 3.44 -14.88
N SER A 106 12.17 2.78 -16.02
CA SER A 106 12.51 1.35 -16.06
C SER A 106 13.93 1.10 -15.54
N GLN A 107 14.10 -0.01 -14.85
CA GLN A 107 15.36 -0.47 -14.32
C GLN A 107 15.49 -1.98 -14.59
N ASN A 108 16.51 -2.38 -15.34
CA ASN A 108 16.75 -3.78 -15.66
C ASN A 108 18.26 -4.04 -15.70
N PRO A 109 18.80 -4.92 -14.85
CA PRO A 109 18.13 -5.65 -13.76
C PRO A 109 17.61 -4.74 -12.63
N ALA A 110 16.94 -5.33 -11.61
CA ALA A 110 16.42 -4.63 -10.43
C ALA A 110 17.55 -4.17 -9.48
N THR A 111 18.50 -3.42 -10.03
CA THR A 111 19.64 -2.85 -9.30
C THR A 111 19.67 -1.35 -9.49
N PHE A 112 19.63 -0.63 -8.41
CA PHE A 112 19.52 0.82 -8.35
C PHE A 112 20.79 1.43 -7.78
N VAL A 113 21.05 2.69 -8.07
CA VAL A 113 22.16 3.42 -7.45
C VAL A 113 21.67 4.07 -6.16
N GLY A 114 22.31 3.77 -5.07
CA GLY A 114 22.02 4.36 -3.77
C GLY A 114 22.26 5.87 -3.78
N PRO A 115 21.24 6.70 -3.48
CA PRO A 115 21.33 8.16 -3.69
C PRO A 115 22.38 8.84 -2.82
N TYR A 116 22.77 8.24 -1.69
CA TYR A 116 23.82 8.81 -0.82
C TYR A 116 25.19 8.17 -1.00
N SER A 117 25.21 6.87 -1.24
CA SER A 117 26.45 6.09 -1.29
C SER A 117 27.03 5.94 -2.67
N GLY A 118 26.22 6.11 -3.71
CA GLY A 118 26.55 5.74 -5.09
C GLY A 118 26.73 4.24 -5.31
N LEU A 119 26.52 3.43 -4.27
CA LEU A 119 26.67 1.98 -4.33
C LEU A 119 25.41 1.32 -4.90
N PRO A 120 25.55 0.15 -5.55
CA PRO A 120 24.41 -0.57 -6.08
C PRO A 120 23.53 -1.12 -4.93
N ILE A 121 22.21 -0.95 -5.07
CA ILE A 121 21.18 -1.52 -4.21
C ILE A 121 20.36 -2.48 -5.07
N SER A 122 20.49 -3.78 -4.82
CA SER A 122 19.67 -4.78 -5.47
C SER A 122 18.41 -5.05 -4.66
N VAL A 123 17.26 -5.08 -5.32
CA VAL A 123 15.97 -5.45 -4.74
C VAL A 123 15.50 -6.77 -5.34
N ALA A 124 14.59 -7.47 -4.64
CA ALA A 124 14.01 -8.71 -5.14
C ALA A 124 13.23 -8.48 -6.43
N GLY A 125 13.35 -9.40 -7.37
CA GLY A 125 12.75 -9.34 -8.70
C GLY A 125 13.79 -9.44 -9.82
N HIS A 126 13.32 -9.67 -11.05
CA HIS A 126 14.18 -9.76 -12.21
C HIS A 126 14.33 -8.39 -12.90
N ALA A 127 13.36 -7.52 -12.74
CA ALA A 127 13.33 -6.17 -13.26
C ALA A 127 12.79 -5.19 -12.21
N GLY A 128 12.81 -3.90 -12.51
CA GLY A 128 12.29 -2.92 -11.57
C GLY A 128 11.91 -1.60 -12.21
N ILE A 129 11.37 -0.74 -11.37
CA ILE A 129 11.07 0.65 -11.68
C ILE A 129 11.67 1.53 -10.60
N HIS A 130 12.41 2.56 -11.00
CA HIS A 130 12.83 3.63 -10.14
C HIS A 130 11.75 4.71 -10.14
N LEU A 131 11.15 4.93 -9.00
CA LEU A 131 10.16 5.98 -8.79
C LEU A 131 10.83 7.15 -8.08
N PHE A 132 10.82 8.31 -8.75
CA PHE A 132 11.19 9.59 -8.20
C PHE A 132 9.94 10.39 -7.87
N ILE A 133 9.88 10.98 -6.69
CA ILE A 133 8.82 11.91 -6.29
C ILE A 133 9.48 13.22 -5.90
N TYR A 134 9.04 14.32 -6.50
CA TYR A 134 9.65 15.63 -6.33
C TYR A 134 8.81 16.54 -5.41
N ASN A 135 9.39 17.65 -4.95
CA ASN A 135 8.76 18.59 -4.02
C ASN A 135 8.39 17.95 -2.68
N MET A 136 9.27 17.06 -2.20
CA MET A 136 9.07 16.35 -0.94
C MET A 136 9.67 17.16 0.22
N ASP A 137 8.87 17.31 1.28
CA ASP A 137 9.36 17.73 2.58
C ASP A 137 9.84 16.51 3.37
N ILE A 138 10.95 16.67 4.11
CA ILE A 138 11.47 15.61 4.98
C ILE A 138 10.63 15.61 6.26
N PRO A 139 9.85 14.57 6.54
CA PRO A 139 9.09 14.49 7.78
C PRO A 139 10.02 14.16 8.96
N PRO A 140 9.75 14.68 10.16
CA PRO A 140 10.57 14.40 11.34
C PRO A 140 10.59 12.93 11.75
N THR A 141 9.61 12.16 11.32
CA THR A 141 9.43 10.72 11.64
C THR A 141 9.26 9.87 10.39
N PHE A 142 9.85 10.28 9.28
CA PHE A 142 9.74 9.50 8.06
C PHE A 142 10.30 8.08 8.28
N PRO A 143 9.64 7.03 7.82
CA PRO A 143 10.12 5.66 7.93
C PRO A 143 11.31 5.45 6.97
N HIS A 144 12.47 6.01 7.31
CA HIS A 144 13.70 5.76 6.57
C HIS A 144 13.94 4.27 6.46
N GLY A 145 14.27 3.83 5.28
CA GLY A 145 14.53 2.44 5.02
C GLY A 145 13.27 1.57 5.04
N THR A 146 12.09 2.13 4.75
CA THR A 146 10.91 1.32 4.47
C THR A 146 11.28 0.28 3.43
N ASN A 147 11.16 -0.98 3.81
CA ASN A 147 11.53 -2.12 3.00
C ASN A 147 10.41 -3.15 3.08
N LEU A 148 9.49 -3.09 2.13
CA LEU A 148 8.36 -3.99 2.02
C LEU A 148 8.73 -5.14 1.10
N LYS A 149 8.61 -6.37 1.57
CA LYS A 149 8.88 -7.60 0.82
C LYS A 149 7.60 -8.45 0.72
N PRO A 150 6.60 -8.01 -0.03
CA PRO A 150 5.34 -8.73 -0.11
C PRO A 150 5.49 -10.09 -0.79
N GLY A 151 6.43 -10.24 -1.73
CA GLY A 151 6.62 -11.46 -2.49
C GLY A 151 5.40 -11.83 -3.33
N PHE A 152 4.63 -10.85 -3.77
CA PHE A 152 3.45 -11.06 -4.62
C PHE A 152 3.85 -11.60 -6.01
N SER A 153 2.85 -11.94 -6.83
CA SER A 153 3.12 -12.53 -8.16
C SER A 153 3.93 -11.59 -9.06
N GLU A 154 3.68 -10.29 -8.99
CA GLU A 154 4.42 -9.31 -9.78
C GLU A 154 5.27 -8.39 -8.91
N LEU A 155 4.72 -7.83 -7.84
CA LEU A 155 5.43 -6.90 -6.95
C LEU A 155 6.24 -7.67 -5.90
N LYS A 156 7.57 -7.68 -6.05
CA LYS A 156 8.46 -8.46 -5.18
C LYS A 156 8.98 -7.68 -3.98
N GLN A 157 9.34 -6.42 -4.18
CA GLN A 157 9.91 -5.59 -3.10
C GLN A 157 9.73 -4.10 -3.42
N VAL A 158 9.53 -3.31 -2.37
CA VAL A 158 9.55 -1.84 -2.44
C VAL A 158 10.50 -1.33 -1.38
N VAL A 159 11.45 -0.48 -1.77
CA VAL A 159 12.43 0.13 -0.86
C VAL A 159 12.42 1.63 -1.04
N VAL A 160 12.09 2.37 0.01
CA VAL A 160 12.33 3.82 0.07
C VAL A 160 13.80 4.03 0.36
N MET A 161 14.55 4.37 -0.66
CA MET A 161 16.00 4.49 -0.57
C MET A 161 16.45 5.79 0.09
N ALA A 162 15.74 6.88 -0.20
CA ALA A 162 16.04 8.20 0.34
C ALA A 162 14.83 9.14 0.26
N VAL A 163 14.82 10.15 1.13
CA VAL A 163 14.13 11.43 0.92
C VAL A 163 15.13 12.53 1.23
N PHE A 164 15.56 13.24 0.22
CA PHE A 164 16.63 14.22 0.34
C PHE A 164 16.48 15.33 -0.73
N GLU A 165 16.82 16.55 -0.37
CA GLU A 165 16.80 17.73 -1.27
C GLU A 165 15.50 17.89 -2.06
N GLY A 166 14.37 17.60 -1.43
CA GLY A 166 13.07 17.73 -2.06
C GLY A 166 12.69 16.59 -3.00
N GLN A 167 13.40 15.47 -2.96
CA GLN A 167 13.13 14.28 -3.75
C GLN A 167 13.02 13.04 -2.86
N ALA A 168 12.10 12.16 -3.19
CA ALA A 168 12.08 10.79 -2.68
C ALA A 168 12.48 9.84 -3.81
N ASP A 169 13.36 8.88 -3.47
CA ASP A 169 13.85 7.82 -4.34
C ASP A 169 13.32 6.48 -3.84
N ILE A 170 12.55 5.78 -4.67
CA ILE A 170 11.92 4.52 -4.32
C ILE A 170 12.28 3.47 -5.38
N ALA A 171 12.89 2.39 -4.92
CA ALA A 171 13.16 1.21 -5.75
C ALA A 171 11.98 0.23 -5.69
N ILE A 172 11.47 -0.16 -6.82
CA ILE A 172 10.37 -1.12 -6.98
C ILE A 172 10.92 -2.32 -7.74
N GLY A 173 10.93 -3.48 -7.11
CA GLY A 173 11.33 -4.74 -7.72
C GLY A 173 10.13 -5.53 -8.21
N LEU A 174 10.20 -6.00 -9.44
CA LEU A 174 9.14 -6.68 -10.18
C LEU A 174 9.61 -8.04 -10.68
N ASP A 175 8.65 -8.95 -10.90
CA ASP A 175 8.95 -10.22 -11.56
C ASP A 175 9.38 -9.99 -13.02
N ARG A 176 8.66 -9.13 -13.73
CA ARG A 176 8.99 -8.73 -15.11
C ARG A 176 8.86 -7.21 -15.29
N LEU A 177 9.59 -6.68 -16.26
CA LEU A 177 9.43 -5.27 -16.63
C LEU A 177 8.11 -5.08 -17.37
N GLN A 178 7.28 -4.20 -16.83
CA GLN A 178 6.00 -3.84 -17.42
C GLN A 178 5.67 -2.37 -17.22
N CYS A 179 4.66 -1.89 -17.93
CA CYS A 179 4.08 -0.58 -17.72
C CYS A 179 2.97 -0.65 -16.66
N PRO A 180 3.12 0.05 -15.55
CA PRO A 180 2.06 0.10 -14.55
C PRO A 180 0.93 1.03 -14.97
N THR A 181 -0.26 0.79 -14.42
CA THR A 181 -1.34 1.78 -14.40
C THR A 181 -1.13 2.70 -13.21
N VAL A 182 -1.15 4.02 -13.45
CA VAL A 182 -0.93 5.02 -12.40
C VAL A 182 -2.17 5.87 -12.22
N SER A 183 -2.61 6.04 -10.97
CA SER A 183 -3.75 6.86 -10.59
C SER A 183 -3.36 7.81 -9.45
N LEU A 184 -3.89 9.03 -9.52
CA LEU A 184 -3.80 10.02 -8.45
C LEU A 184 -5.17 10.14 -7.79
N LEU A 185 -5.23 9.90 -6.48
CA LEU A 185 -6.45 9.99 -5.69
C LEU A 185 -6.33 11.11 -4.67
N SER A 186 -7.47 11.72 -4.34
CA SER A 186 -7.57 12.76 -3.32
C SER A 186 -8.39 12.28 -2.12
N ALA A 187 -8.26 12.98 -0.98
CA ALA A 187 -8.97 12.74 0.27
C ALA A 187 -8.78 11.31 0.85
N PRO A 188 -7.60 10.89 1.31
CA PRO A 188 -6.32 11.60 1.29
C PRO A 188 -5.63 11.54 -0.07
N ASN A 189 -4.64 12.42 -0.28
CA ASN A 189 -3.84 12.43 -1.50
C ASN A 189 -2.97 11.17 -1.59
N ARG A 190 -3.05 10.47 -2.72
CA ARG A 190 -2.34 9.18 -2.94
C ARG A 190 -1.87 9.03 -4.37
N LEU A 191 -0.67 8.51 -4.52
CA LEU A 191 -0.20 7.91 -5.77
C LEU A 191 -0.45 6.40 -5.68
N VAL A 192 -1.23 5.88 -6.60
CA VAL A 192 -1.56 4.46 -6.71
C VAL A 192 -0.93 3.93 -7.99
N ILE A 193 -0.19 2.83 -7.86
CA ILE A 193 0.53 2.19 -8.96
C ILE A 193 0.13 0.72 -8.99
N ASP A 194 -0.51 0.30 -10.07
CA ASP A 194 -0.99 -1.07 -10.28
C ASP A 194 -0.12 -1.78 -11.31
N PHE A 195 0.35 -2.96 -10.95
CA PHE A 195 1.14 -3.86 -11.78
C PHE A 195 0.28 -5.06 -12.16
N SER A 196 0.02 -5.28 -13.46
CA SER A 196 -0.78 -6.42 -13.92
C SER A 196 -0.09 -7.74 -13.56
N THR A 197 -0.90 -8.72 -13.15
CA THR A 197 -0.43 -10.10 -12.88
C THR A 197 -0.77 -11.07 -14.00
N ASP A 198 -1.32 -10.56 -15.12
CA ASP A 198 -1.70 -11.32 -16.32
C ASP A 198 -0.52 -11.44 -17.30
#